data_a71fdd54f8174ff8644102392a2f4c49
#
_entry.id   a71fdd54f8174ff8644102392a2f4c49
#
_cell.length_a   1.000
_cell.length_b   1.000
_cell.length_c   1.000
_cell.angle_alpha   90.00
_cell.angle_beta   90.00
_cell.angle_gamma   90.00
#
_symmetry.space_group_name_H-M   'P 1'
#
loop_
_entity.id
_entity.type
_entity.pdbx_description
1 polymer ?
#
loop_
_entity_poly.entity_id
_entity_poly.type
_entity_poly.pdbx_seq_one_letter_code
_entity_poly.pdbx_strand_id
1 'polypeptide(L)'
;LSAGARVYVNWMGKSFMLFVLGEKPLDAGMNILGAHIDSPRIDVKQNPLYEDKDLAYLDTHYYGGIKKYQWVAIPLALHGVIVKKSGEKVFVNIGEADSDPVFCISDLLVHLAQEQMAKDAKSVIEGEALNLIVGGRPLADEEKDAVKANVLKILKDKYDVEEEDFLSAELEIVPAGKARDMGFDRSMILGYGHDDRVCAYPSMAAVLDYEGTPEYTLCCVITDKEEIGSVGATGMGSHYFENTVAELYACTKDYCELGVRRTLMNSRMLSSDVSAGFDPNFASAFEAKNSAFLGRGICFNKFTGSRGKSGSNDANPEFMASLRKIMDDEGVAFQTAELGRVDVGGGGTIAYLCAKYGMNVIDSGIAVLSMHAPYEIISKVDLYEGYRCYCAFLKGAHPVD
;
A
#
# COMPACT_ATOMS: atom_id res chain seq x y z
N LEU A 1 1.99 18.78 -25.63
CA LEU A 1 2.37 19.24 -24.28
C LEU A 1 3.77 19.88 -24.32
N SER A 2 4.04 20.83 -23.44
CA SER A 2 5.31 21.56 -23.37
C SER A 2 5.90 21.47 -21.96
N ALA A 3 7.18 21.83 -21.81
CA ALA A 3 7.86 21.91 -20.51
C ALA A 3 7.05 22.72 -19.49
N GLY A 4 7.00 22.27 -18.27
CA GLY A 4 6.17 22.79 -17.17
C GLY A 4 4.72 22.31 -17.17
N ALA A 5 4.25 21.61 -18.20
CA ALA A 5 2.88 21.06 -18.20
C ALA A 5 2.73 20.00 -17.10
N ARG A 6 1.62 20.08 -16.37
CA ARG A 6 1.24 19.13 -15.30
C ARG A 6 0.07 18.30 -15.78
N VAL A 7 0.22 17.00 -15.76
CA VAL A 7 -0.81 16.06 -16.20
C VAL A 7 -0.92 14.89 -15.23
N TYR A 8 -2.08 14.25 -15.22
CA TYR A 8 -2.29 13.04 -14.43
C TYR A 8 -3.12 12.02 -15.20
N VAL A 9 -2.97 10.77 -14.81
CA VAL A 9 -3.79 9.65 -15.28
C VAL A 9 -4.36 8.93 -14.08
N ASN A 10 -5.67 8.76 -14.07
CA ASN A 10 -6.37 7.91 -13.10
C ASN A 10 -6.71 6.58 -13.78
N TRP A 11 -6.16 5.49 -13.29
CA TRP A 11 -6.36 4.16 -13.85
C TRP A 11 -7.37 3.37 -13.01
N MET A 12 -8.57 3.22 -13.56
CA MET A 12 -9.69 2.47 -12.96
C MET A 12 -10.09 2.93 -11.54
N GLY A 13 -9.69 4.14 -11.11
CA GLY A 13 -9.95 4.64 -9.75
C GLY A 13 -9.13 3.96 -8.65
N LYS A 14 -8.07 3.19 -8.99
CA LYS A 14 -7.26 2.41 -8.04
C LYS A 14 -5.78 2.74 -8.08
N SER A 15 -5.29 3.14 -9.26
CA SER A 15 -3.89 3.55 -9.45
C SER A 15 -3.86 4.88 -10.18
N PHE A 16 -2.81 5.66 -9.98
CA PHE A 16 -2.67 6.92 -10.69
C PHE A 16 -1.21 7.26 -10.96
N MET A 17 -1.01 8.16 -11.94
CA MET A 17 0.28 8.76 -12.22
C MET A 17 0.16 10.26 -12.34
N LEU A 18 1.17 10.98 -11.83
CA LEU A 18 1.32 12.42 -11.98
C LEU A 18 2.61 12.69 -12.75
N PHE A 19 2.58 13.69 -13.64
CA PHE A 19 3.76 14.12 -14.37
C PHE A 19 3.88 15.65 -14.34
N VAL A 20 5.14 16.12 -14.24
CA VAL A 20 5.53 17.50 -14.52
C VAL A 20 6.57 17.45 -15.62
N LEU A 21 6.25 17.92 -16.82
CA LEU A 21 7.13 17.82 -17.98
C LEU A 21 8.38 18.70 -17.80
N GLY A 22 9.54 18.11 -18.05
CA GLY A 22 10.82 18.75 -17.93
C GLY A 22 11.21 19.57 -19.18
N GLU A 23 12.31 20.32 -19.05
CA GLU A 23 12.95 21.03 -20.18
C GLU A 23 13.64 20.07 -21.14
N LYS A 24 14.23 18.98 -20.63
CA LYS A 24 14.82 17.91 -21.43
C LYS A 24 13.73 17.12 -22.14
N PRO A 25 14.02 16.60 -23.35
CA PRO A 25 13.07 15.72 -24.02
C PRO A 25 12.81 14.45 -23.20
N LEU A 26 11.61 13.88 -23.33
CA LEU A 26 11.17 12.77 -22.49
C LEU A 26 12.10 11.55 -22.58
N ASP A 27 12.71 11.30 -23.76
CA ASP A 27 13.68 10.22 -23.96
C ASP A 27 15.05 10.45 -23.31
N ALA A 28 15.27 11.59 -22.67
CA ALA A 28 16.38 11.78 -21.72
C ALA A 28 16.13 11.12 -20.34
N GLY A 29 14.91 10.58 -20.13
CA GLY A 29 14.49 9.92 -18.89
C GLY A 29 13.75 10.81 -17.92
N MET A 30 13.21 10.19 -16.88
CA MET A 30 12.39 10.81 -15.85
C MET A 30 12.99 10.60 -14.45
N ASN A 31 12.69 11.48 -13.52
CA ASN A 31 12.85 11.26 -12.08
C ASN A 31 11.53 10.73 -11.52
N ILE A 32 11.52 9.48 -11.06
CA ILE A 32 10.30 8.76 -10.71
C ILE A 32 10.26 8.49 -9.20
N LEU A 33 9.15 8.83 -8.57
CA LEU A 33 8.76 8.37 -7.24
C LEU A 33 7.65 7.34 -7.41
N GLY A 34 7.87 6.12 -6.95
CA GLY A 34 6.87 5.06 -7.03
C GLY A 34 6.55 4.50 -5.65
N ALA A 35 5.29 4.21 -5.40
CA ALA A 35 4.79 3.63 -4.15
C ALA A 35 3.50 2.86 -4.40
N HIS A 36 3.02 2.10 -3.41
CA HIS A 36 1.71 1.47 -3.52
C HIS A 36 0.69 2.07 -2.55
N ILE A 37 -0.60 1.76 -2.76
CA ILE A 37 -1.70 2.34 -2.00
C ILE A 37 -2.56 1.28 -1.31
N ASP A 38 -2.50 0.04 -1.77
CA ASP A 38 -3.14 -1.07 -1.10
C ASP A 38 -2.39 -1.44 0.20
N SER A 39 -3.08 -2.11 1.11
CA SER A 39 -2.53 -2.58 2.37
C SER A 39 -3.09 -3.96 2.68
N PRO A 40 -2.39 -4.80 3.46
CA PRO A 40 -2.94 -6.08 3.90
C PRO A 40 -4.25 -5.90 4.65
N ARG A 41 -5.25 -6.70 4.33
CA ARG A 41 -6.61 -6.55 4.83
C ARG A 41 -7.41 -7.86 4.74
N ILE A 42 -8.70 -7.75 4.94
CA ILE A 42 -9.65 -8.84 4.70
C ILE A 42 -10.67 -8.37 3.66
N ASP A 43 -10.89 -9.13 2.59
CA ASP A 43 -11.88 -8.85 1.55
C ASP A 43 -13.14 -9.68 1.76
N VAL A 44 -14.30 -9.12 1.38
CA VAL A 44 -15.59 -9.82 1.36
C VAL A 44 -15.67 -10.70 0.11
N LYS A 45 -16.12 -11.96 0.27
CA LYS A 45 -16.34 -12.89 -0.85
C LYS A 45 -17.54 -12.45 -1.71
N GLN A 46 -17.71 -13.07 -2.89
CA GLN A 46 -18.80 -12.73 -3.84
C GLN A 46 -20.18 -13.20 -3.40
N ASN A 47 -20.30 -14.27 -2.62
CA ASN A 47 -21.54 -14.76 -2.04
C ASN A 47 -21.40 -14.78 -0.52
N PRO A 48 -21.37 -13.58 0.14
CA PRO A 48 -20.83 -13.51 1.49
C PRO A 48 -21.88 -13.67 2.59
N LEU A 49 -23.12 -13.25 2.34
CA LEU A 49 -24.11 -13.05 3.39
C LEU A 49 -24.84 -14.34 3.74
N TYR A 50 -24.70 -14.78 4.99
CA TYR A 50 -25.41 -15.93 5.53
C TYR A 50 -25.83 -15.68 6.99
N GLU A 51 -26.72 -16.51 7.49
CA GLU A 51 -27.15 -16.55 8.89
C GLU A 51 -26.83 -17.93 9.50
N ASP A 52 -26.27 -17.94 10.69
CA ASP A 52 -26.16 -19.13 11.53
C ASP A 52 -26.44 -18.77 12.98
N LYS A 53 -27.33 -19.56 13.63
CA LYS A 53 -27.70 -19.37 15.07
C LYS A 53 -28.04 -17.92 15.43
N ASP A 54 -28.92 -17.32 14.65
CA ASP A 54 -29.43 -15.95 14.88
C ASP A 54 -28.37 -14.85 14.79
N LEU A 55 -27.26 -15.10 14.10
CA LEU A 55 -26.24 -14.11 13.75
C LEU A 55 -26.05 -14.07 12.24
N ALA A 56 -26.02 -12.88 11.67
CA ALA A 56 -25.66 -12.67 10.28
C ALA A 56 -24.18 -12.38 10.11
N TYR A 57 -23.59 -13.01 9.09
CA TYR A 57 -22.15 -12.95 8.80
C TYR A 57 -21.92 -12.57 7.34
N LEU A 58 -20.73 -12.00 7.09
CA LEU A 58 -20.13 -11.96 5.76
C LEU A 58 -18.93 -12.92 5.70
N ASP A 59 -18.95 -13.84 4.73
CA ASP A 59 -17.79 -14.66 4.38
C ASP A 59 -16.67 -13.82 3.79
N THR A 60 -15.44 -14.15 4.16
CA THR A 60 -14.28 -13.33 3.84
C THR A 60 -13.13 -14.14 3.28
N HIS A 61 -12.17 -13.42 2.67
CA HIS A 61 -10.86 -13.91 2.29
C HIS A 61 -9.79 -12.89 2.68
N TYR A 62 -8.73 -13.30 3.35
CA TYR A 62 -7.64 -12.36 3.66
C TYR A 62 -6.85 -11.97 2.39
N TYR A 63 -6.31 -10.77 2.39
CA TYR A 63 -5.57 -10.14 1.31
C TYR A 63 -4.17 -9.75 1.81
N GLY A 64 -3.10 -10.18 1.09
CA GLY A 64 -1.72 -9.97 1.50
C GLY A 64 -1.25 -10.86 2.65
N GLY A 65 -0.11 -10.53 3.19
CA GLY A 65 0.56 -11.31 4.24
C GLY A 65 0.16 -10.89 5.65
N ILE A 66 -0.91 -11.44 6.22
CA ILE A 66 -1.37 -11.12 7.57
C ILE A 66 -1.09 -12.24 8.59
N LYS A 67 -0.94 -11.85 9.86
CA LYS A 67 -1.08 -12.74 11.01
C LYS A 67 -2.54 -12.76 11.43
N LYS A 68 -3.31 -13.76 11.02
CA LYS A 68 -4.76 -13.81 11.17
C LYS A 68 -5.25 -13.58 12.61
N TYR A 69 -4.50 -14.04 13.62
CA TYR A 69 -4.84 -13.85 15.03
C TYR A 69 -4.83 -12.38 15.49
N GLN A 70 -4.25 -11.46 14.72
CA GLN A 70 -4.28 -10.02 15.04
C GLN A 70 -5.58 -9.34 14.60
N TRP A 71 -6.39 -10.00 13.78
CA TRP A 71 -7.58 -9.43 13.14
C TRP A 71 -8.89 -9.80 13.81
N VAL A 72 -8.84 -10.63 14.86
CA VAL A 72 -10.00 -11.01 15.66
C VAL A 72 -10.14 -10.13 16.90
N ALA A 73 -11.37 -9.98 17.42
CA ALA A 73 -11.70 -9.25 18.63
C ALA A 73 -11.30 -7.76 18.64
N ILE A 74 -11.24 -7.15 17.46
CA ILE A 74 -10.99 -5.70 17.28
C ILE A 74 -12.15 -5.06 16.52
N PRO A 75 -12.40 -3.74 16.70
CA PRO A 75 -13.36 -3.01 15.90
C PRO A 75 -12.91 -2.95 14.43
N LEU A 76 -13.81 -3.26 13.51
CA LEU A 76 -13.55 -3.28 12.07
C LEU A 76 -14.55 -2.37 11.34
N ALA A 77 -14.10 -1.78 10.25
CA ALA A 77 -14.85 -0.96 9.32
C ALA A 77 -15.00 -1.67 7.97
N LEU A 78 -15.98 -1.28 7.17
CA LEU A 78 -16.25 -1.79 5.83
C LEU A 78 -16.15 -0.67 4.81
N HIS A 79 -15.25 -0.82 3.85
CA HIS A 79 -14.98 0.14 2.79
C HIS A 79 -15.13 -0.51 1.42
N GLY A 80 -15.26 0.30 0.38
CA GLY A 80 -15.18 -0.17 -0.98
C GLY A 80 -16.26 0.32 -1.92
N VAL A 81 -16.55 -0.45 -2.95
CA VAL A 81 -17.53 -0.11 -3.98
C VAL A 81 -18.35 -1.34 -4.38
N ILE A 82 -19.63 -1.10 -4.57
CA ILE A 82 -20.56 -2.05 -5.17
C ILE A 82 -20.98 -1.49 -6.54
N VAL A 83 -20.82 -2.26 -7.60
CA VAL A 83 -21.22 -1.87 -8.94
C VAL A 83 -22.46 -2.67 -9.33
N LYS A 84 -23.63 -2.00 -9.38
CA LYS A 84 -24.89 -2.64 -9.76
C LYS A 84 -24.92 -3.05 -11.23
N LYS A 85 -25.80 -3.94 -11.61
CA LYS A 85 -26.01 -4.34 -13.02
C LYS A 85 -26.33 -3.16 -13.95
N SER A 86 -26.87 -2.07 -13.43
CA SER A 86 -27.10 -0.83 -14.18
C SER A 86 -25.81 -0.06 -14.51
N GLY A 87 -24.67 -0.41 -13.89
CA GLY A 87 -23.42 0.34 -13.93
C GLY A 87 -23.33 1.44 -12.85
N GLU A 88 -24.35 1.64 -12.04
CA GLU A 88 -24.32 2.55 -10.89
C GLU A 88 -23.31 2.06 -9.86
N LYS A 89 -22.51 2.99 -9.31
CA LYS A 89 -21.53 2.73 -8.27
C LYS A 89 -22.04 3.23 -6.92
N VAL A 90 -22.10 2.34 -5.94
CA VAL A 90 -22.39 2.65 -4.54
C VAL A 90 -21.08 2.55 -3.77
N PHE A 91 -20.59 3.68 -3.26
CA PHE A 91 -19.42 3.70 -2.40
C PHE A 91 -19.82 3.40 -0.96
N VAL A 92 -19.11 2.46 -0.35
CA VAL A 92 -19.32 2.02 1.02
C VAL A 92 -18.19 2.57 1.88
N ASN A 93 -18.53 3.21 2.99
CA ASN A 93 -17.61 3.66 4.03
C ASN A 93 -18.39 3.65 5.35
N ILE A 94 -18.24 2.58 6.13
CA ILE A 94 -19.00 2.33 7.36
C ILE A 94 -18.02 1.93 8.46
N GLY A 95 -18.04 2.64 9.59
CA GLY A 95 -17.23 2.34 10.76
C GLY A 95 -16.18 3.42 11.10
N GLU A 96 -16.13 4.51 10.33
CA GLU A 96 -15.15 5.59 10.54
C GLU A 96 -15.70 6.76 11.35
N ALA A 97 -16.98 7.09 11.20
CA ALA A 97 -17.61 8.14 11.98
C ALA A 97 -18.06 7.59 13.34
N ASP A 98 -18.02 8.43 14.38
CA ASP A 98 -18.47 8.05 15.73
C ASP A 98 -19.95 7.60 15.78
N SER A 99 -20.74 7.98 14.78
CA SER A 99 -22.15 7.58 14.61
C SER A 99 -22.34 6.27 13.86
N ASP A 100 -21.29 5.74 13.24
CA ASP A 100 -21.37 4.50 12.47
C ASP A 100 -21.35 3.26 13.38
N PRO A 101 -22.01 2.18 12.97
CA PRO A 101 -21.75 0.89 13.59
C PRO A 101 -20.35 0.42 13.21
N VAL A 102 -19.68 -0.31 14.12
CA VAL A 102 -18.48 -1.08 13.81
C VAL A 102 -18.84 -2.57 13.71
N PHE A 103 -17.94 -3.33 13.10
CA PHE A 103 -18.05 -4.78 12.94
C PHE A 103 -16.96 -5.47 13.73
N CYS A 104 -17.04 -6.80 13.85
CA CYS A 104 -16.03 -7.59 14.55
C CYS A 104 -16.01 -9.03 14.02
N ILE A 105 -14.83 -9.62 14.01
CA ILE A 105 -14.62 -11.06 13.90
C ILE A 105 -14.40 -11.58 15.32
N SER A 106 -15.27 -12.49 15.80
CA SER A 106 -15.15 -13.03 17.13
C SER A 106 -13.97 -13.99 17.28
N ASP A 107 -13.42 -14.07 18.50
CA ASP A 107 -12.49 -15.11 18.89
C ASP A 107 -13.08 -15.96 20.00
N LEU A 108 -12.56 -17.17 20.15
CA LEU A 108 -13.05 -18.11 21.15
C LEU A 108 -12.66 -17.65 22.57
N LEU A 109 -13.62 -17.76 23.50
CA LEU A 109 -13.38 -17.53 24.92
C LEU A 109 -12.21 -18.38 25.42
N VAL A 110 -11.27 -17.79 26.13
CA VAL A 110 -10.07 -18.45 26.65
C VAL A 110 -10.35 -19.75 27.43
N HIS A 111 -11.45 -19.82 28.17
CA HIS A 111 -11.83 -21.01 28.95
C HIS A 111 -12.30 -22.20 28.09
N LEU A 112 -12.61 -21.99 26.84
CA LEU A 112 -12.97 -23.01 25.85
C LEU A 112 -11.85 -23.24 24.81
N ALA A 113 -10.78 -22.45 24.84
CA ALA A 113 -9.77 -22.37 23.79
C ALA A 113 -8.59 -23.35 23.97
N GLN A 114 -8.70 -24.37 24.81
CA GLN A 114 -7.58 -25.29 25.09
C GLN A 114 -7.02 -25.93 23.79
N GLU A 115 -7.87 -26.45 22.94
CA GLU A 115 -7.46 -27.05 21.65
C GLU A 115 -6.96 -26.00 20.65
N GLN A 116 -7.62 -24.83 20.59
CA GLN A 116 -7.20 -23.72 19.76
C GLN A 116 -5.78 -23.25 20.13
N MET A 117 -5.52 -23.04 21.42
CA MET A 117 -4.23 -22.58 21.94
C MET A 117 -3.08 -23.59 21.78
N ALA A 118 -3.40 -24.86 21.53
CA ALA A 118 -2.42 -25.89 21.23
C ALA A 118 -1.99 -25.92 19.76
N LYS A 119 -2.66 -25.17 18.86
CA LYS A 119 -2.32 -25.07 17.45
C LYS A 119 -1.13 -24.12 17.24
N ASP A 120 -0.41 -24.31 16.13
CA ASP A 120 0.58 -23.33 15.67
C ASP A 120 -0.08 -21.96 15.43
N ALA A 121 0.65 -20.88 15.66
CA ALA A 121 0.17 -19.51 15.43
C ALA A 121 -0.38 -19.26 14.01
N LYS A 122 0.13 -19.98 13.02
CA LYS A 122 -0.36 -19.93 11.63
C LYS A 122 -1.79 -20.47 11.49
N SER A 123 -2.20 -21.41 12.32
CA SER A 123 -3.49 -22.14 12.28
C SER A 123 -4.38 -21.89 13.47
N VAL A 124 -3.93 -21.10 14.46
CA VAL A 124 -4.73 -20.75 15.65
C VAL A 124 -6.05 -20.07 15.26
N ILE A 125 -6.04 -19.24 14.23
CA ILE A 125 -7.23 -18.74 13.53
C ILE A 125 -7.18 -19.27 12.07
N GLU A 126 -8.20 -20.00 11.70
CA GLU A 126 -8.34 -20.53 10.35
C GLU A 126 -8.84 -19.45 9.39
N GLY A 127 -8.44 -19.49 8.11
CA GLY A 127 -8.85 -18.48 7.12
C GLY A 127 -10.38 -18.43 6.94
N GLU A 128 -11.03 -19.59 6.92
CA GLU A 128 -12.49 -19.69 6.80
C GLU A 128 -13.23 -19.30 8.09
N ALA A 129 -12.52 -19.02 9.21
CA ALA A 129 -13.10 -18.52 10.45
C ALA A 129 -13.01 -17.00 10.60
N LEU A 130 -12.48 -16.29 9.62
CA LEU A 130 -12.39 -14.82 9.60
C LEU A 130 -13.70 -14.16 9.13
N ASN A 131 -14.87 -14.72 9.52
CA ASN A 131 -16.15 -14.21 9.06
C ASN A 131 -16.63 -13.04 9.93
N LEU A 132 -17.05 -11.97 9.26
CA LEU A 132 -17.43 -10.71 9.89
C LEU A 132 -18.86 -10.78 10.41
N ILE A 133 -19.08 -10.53 11.69
CA ILE A 133 -20.43 -10.43 12.28
C ILE A 133 -21.02 -9.08 11.86
N VAL A 134 -22.20 -9.10 11.21
CA VAL A 134 -22.86 -7.92 10.67
C VAL A 134 -24.28 -7.68 11.18
N GLY A 135 -24.85 -8.60 11.94
CA GLY A 135 -26.18 -8.44 12.51
C GLY A 135 -26.55 -9.53 13.52
N GLY A 136 -27.54 -9.22 14.38
CA GLY A 136 -28.09 -10.12 15.38
C GLY A 136 -29.53 -9.79 15.76
N ARG A 137 -30.22 -8.91 14.97
CA ARG A 137 -31.62 -8.56 15.19
C ARG A 137 -32.49 -9.17 14.09
N PRO A 138 -33.47 -10.01 14.43
CA PRO A 138 -34.37 -10.57 13.43
C PRO A 138 -35.32 -9.52 12.85
N LEU A 139 -35.71 -9.69 11.59
CA LEU A 139 -36.82 -8.97 10.97
C LEU A 139 -38.14 -9.53 11.52
N ALA A 140 -39.08 -8.63 11.89
CA ALA A 140 -40.38 -9.06 12.36
C ALA A 140 -41.16 -9.79 11.25
N ASP A 141 -41.90 -10.81 11.62
CA ASP A 141 -42.74 -11.61 10.74
C ASP A 141 -41.98 -12.48 9.70
N GLU A 142 -40.66 -12.60 9.84
CA GLU A 142 -39.82 -13.51 9.03
C GLU A 142 -39.50 -14.78 9.83
N GLU A 143 -39.85 -15.95 9.27
CA GLU A 143 -39.66 -17.23 9.96
C GLU A 143 -38.29 -17.88 9.71
N LYS A 144 -37.64 -17.53 8.58
CA LYS A 144 -36.39 -18.15 8.17
C LYS A 144 -35.34 -17.08 7.83
N ASP A 145 -34.12 -17.31 8.32
CA ASP A 145 -32.99 -16.37 8.09
C ASP A 145 -33.37 -14.91 8.42
N ALA A 146 -34.11 -14.72 9.52
CA ALA A 146 -34.75 -13.44 9.89
C ALA A 146 -33.72 -12.31 10.17
N VAL A 147 -32.52 -12.65 10.67
CA VAL A 147 -31.46 -11.69 10.91
C VAL A 147 -30.82 -11.29 9.57
N LYS A 148 -30.56 -12.24 8.68
CA LYS A 148 -30.11 -11.97 7.30
C LYS A 148 -31.10 -11.08 6.57
N ALA A 149 -32.40 -11.39 6.66
CA ALA A 149 -33.46 -10.60 6.05
C ALA A 149 -33.47 -9.14 6.57
N ASN A 150 -33.22 -8.94 7.87
CA ASN A 150 -33.10 -7.58 8.44
C ASN A 150 -31.85 -6.85 7.92
N VAL A 151 -30.72 -7.52 7.80
CA VAL A 151 -29.49 -6.93 7.22
C VAL A 151 -29.74 -6.52 5.78
N LEU A 152 -30.35 -7.38 4.95
CA LEU A 152 -30.71 -7.07 3.56
C LEU A 152 -31.65 -5.88 3.48
N LYS A 153 -32.66 -5.82 4.37
CA LYS A 153 -33.55 -4.65 4.44
C LYS A 153 -32.79 -3.36 4.74
N ILE A 154 -31.84 -3.39 5.69
CA ILE A 154 -31.02 -2.22 6.03
C ILE A 154 -30.16 -1.79 4.84
N LEU A 155 -29.53 -2.75 4.14
CA LEU A 155 -28.74 -2.49 2.93
C LEU A 155 -29.61 -1.87 1.82
N LYS A 156 -30.79 -2.42 1.61
CA LYS A 156 -31.75 -1.87 0.63
C LYS A 156 -32.19 -0.46 1.00
N ASP A 157 -32.62 -0.23 2.25
CA ASP A 157 -33.18 1.05 2.69
C ASP A 157 -32.14 2.19 2.72
N LYS A 158 -30.87 1.89 3.07
CA LYS A 158 -29.82 2.91 3.24
C LYS A 158 -28.96 3.11 2.01
N TYR A 159 -28.67 2.03 1.27
CA TYR A 159 -27.68 2.04 0.19
C TYR A 159 -28.27 1.61 -1.15
N ASP A 160 -29.55 1.23 -1.18
CA ASP A 160 -30.24 0.64 -2.35
C ASP A 160 -29.49 -0.56 -2.93
N VAL A 161 -28.90 -1.41 -2.06
CA VAL A 161 -28.12 -2.60 -2.39
C VAL A 161 -28.97 -3.84 -2.12
N GLU A 162 -28.95 -4.80 -3.05
CA GLU A 162 -29.57 -6.10 -2.95
C GLU A 162 -28.49 -7.20 -2.81
N GLU A 163 -28.89 -8.41 -2.40
CA GLU A 163 -27.94 -9.51 -2.18
C GLU A 163 -27.12 -9.85 -3.44
N GLU A 164 -27.74 -9.83 -4.61
CA GLU A 164 -27.06 -10.13 -5.88
C GLU A 164 -25.99 -9.08 -6.25
N ASP A 165 -26.05 -7.86 -5.70
CA ASP A 165 -25.07 -6.81 -5.99
C ASP A 165 -23.70 -7.11 -5.38
N PHE A 166 -23.61 -8.00 -4.38
CA PHE A 166 -22.34 -8.49 -3.87
C PHE A 166 -21.48 -9.21 -4.93
N LEU A 167 -22.09 -9.79 -5.95
CA LEU A 167 -21.37 -10.47 -7.03
C LEU A 167 -20.41 -9.55 -7.80
N SER A 168 -20.66 -8.26 -7.79
CA SER A 168 -19.84 -7.22 -8.42
C SER A 168 -19.42 -6.16 -7.41
N ALA A 169 -19.19 -6.55 -6.18
CA ALA A 169 -18.65 -5.72 -5.12
C ALA A 169 -17.14 -5.96 -4.92
N GLU A 170 -16.45 -4.92 -4.49
CA GLU A 170 -15.11 -4.95 -3.95
C GLU A 170 -15.17 -4.26 -2.61
N LEU A 171 -15.31 -5.05 -1.55
CA LEU A 171 -15.49 -4.59 -0.18
C LEU A 171 -14.36 -5.08 0.70
N GLU A 172 -13.75 -4.15 1.41
CA GLU A 172 -12.56 -4.29 2.22
C GLU A 172 -12.92 -4.11 3.69
N ILE A 173 -12.47 -5.03 4.53
CA ILE A 173 -12.61 -4.98 5.98
C ILE A 173 -11.26 -4.54 6.54
N VAL A 174 -11.28 -3.40 7.24
CA VAL A 174 -10.09 -2.74 7.78
C VAL A 174 -10.31 -2.37 9.26
N PRO A 175 -9.27 -2.12 10.06
CA PRO A 175 -9.42 -1.64 11.42
C PRO A 175 -10.21 -0.33 11.46
N ALA A 176 -11.24 -0.25 12.30
CA ALA A 176 -12.03 0.96 12.50
C ALA A 176 -11.27 1.99 13.33
N GLY A 177 -11.34 3.24 12.92
CA GLY A 177 -10.82 4.37 13.67
C GLY A 177 -9.58 5.03 13.06
N LYS A 178 -9.26 6.19 13.62
CA LYS A 178 -8.25 7.10 13.08
C LYS A 178 -6.84 6.74 13.58
N ALA A 179 -5.83 7.07 12.78
CA ALA A 179 -4.45 7.13 13.24
C ALA A 179 -4.31 8.11 14.42
N ARG A 180 -3.43 7.80 15.38
CA ARG A 180 -3.26 8.57 16.61
C ARG A 180 -1.79 8.82 16.92
N ASP A 181 -1.53 9.95 17.58
CA ASP A 181 -0.24 10.19 18.23
C ASP A 181 0.07 9.07 19.23
N MET A 182 1.29 8.56 19.17
CA MET A 182 1.76 7.48 20.03
C MET A 182 2.99 7.90 20.84
N GLY A 183 3.08 7.36 22.07
CA GLY A 183 4.11 7.66 23.05
C GLY A 183 3.77 8.89 23.92
N PHE A 184 4.37 8.98 25.10
CA PHE A 184 4.16 10.12 26.00
C PHE A 184 4.58 11.45 25.36
N ASP A 185 5.60 11.43 24.52
CA ASP A 185 6.16 12.57 23.79
C ASP A 185 5.48 12.82 22.44
N ARG A 186 4.55 11.95 22.02
CA ARG A 186 3.82 12.05 20.75
C ARG A 186 4.73 12.07 19.51
N SER A 187 5.91 11.47 19.61
CA SER A 187 6.89 11.44 18.51
C SER A 187 6.57 10.44 17.40
N MET A 188 5.63 9.54 17.66
CA MET A 188 5.23 8.47 16.75
C MET A 188 3.75 8.58 16.36
N ILE A 189 3.36 7.81 15.34
CA ILE A 189 1.97 7.63 14.91
C ILE A 189 1.66 6.14 14.91
N LEU A 190 0.54 5.77 15.52
CA LEU A 190 -0.07 4.45 15.45
C LEU A 190 -1.26 4.51 14.51
N GLY A 191 -1.28 3.69 13.47
CA GLY A 191 -2.37 3.67 12.49
C GLY A 191 -2.34 2.43 11.61
N TYR A 192 -3.40 2.22 10.85
CA TYR A 192 -3.52 1.19 9.83
C TYR A 192 -3.02 1.70 8.48
N GLY A 193 -2.31 0.84 7.73
CA GLY A 193 -1.91 1.11 6.35
C GLY A 193 -0.82 2.17 6.23
N HIS A 194 0.08 2.28 7.20
CA HIS A 194 1.32 3.01 7.02
C HIS A 194 2.11 2.42 5.85
N ASP A 195 2.10 1.11 5.74
CA ASP A 195 2.49 0.34 4.58
C ASP A 195 1.39 0.42 3.50
N ASP A 196 1.53 1.16 2.37
CA ASP A 196 2.68 2.05 2.08
C ASP A 196 2.26 3.53 1.93
N ARG A 197 1.14 3.91 2.53
CA ARG A 197 0.61 5.30 2.43
C ARG A 197 1.57 6.35 2.94
N VAL A 198 2.47 5.98 3.86
CA VAL A 198 3.49 6.91 4.38
C VAL A 198 4.61 7.21 3.39
N CYS A 199 4.76 6.40 2.34
CA CYS A 199 5.62 6.69 1.20
C CYS A 199 4.81 7.26 0.02
N ALA A 200 3.60 6.75 -0.21
CA ALA A 200 2.73 7.18 -1.31
C ALA A 200 2.33 8.66 -1.20
N TYR A 201 1.87 9.09 -0.03
CA TYR A 201 1.44 10.48 0.17
C TYR A 201 2.59 11.49 0.02
N PRO A 202 3.75 11.33 0.67
CA PRO A 202 4.87 12.25 0.49
C PRO A 202 5.43 12.25 -0.94
N SER A 203 5.40 11.12 -1.65
CA SER A 203 5.81 11.03 -3.06
C SER A 203 4.91 11.89 -3.95
N MET A 204 3.60 11.80 -3.76
CA MET A 204 2.63 12.63 -4.45
C MET A 204 2.82 14.11 -4.09
N ALA A 205 2.94 14.43 -2.80
CA ALA A 205 3.11 15.80 -2.30
C ALA A 205 4.37 16.45 -2.89
N ALA A 206 5.50 15.74 -2.93
CA ALA A 206 6.75 16.26 -3.47
C ALA A 206 6.64 16.65 -4.96
N VAL A 207 5.87 15.91 -5.77
CA VAL A 207 5.61 16.27 -7.17
C VAL A 207 4.64 17.45 -7.28
N LEU A 208 3.61 17.50 -6.44
CA LEU A 208 2.63 18.59 -6.44
C LEU A 208 3.24 19.92 -5.96
N ASP A 209 4.11 19.87 -4.96
CA ASP A 209 4.77 21.03 -4.36
C ASP A 209 5.99 21.51 -5.16
N TYR A 210 6.40 20.77 -6.20
CA TYR A 210 7.55 21.18 -7.02
C TYR A 210 7.26 22.51 -7.74
N GLU A 211 8.11 23.49 -7.53
CA GLU A 211 7.97 24.82 -8.13
C GLU A 211 8.81 24.96 -9.41
N GLY A 212 8.26 25.66 -10.39
CA GLY A 212 8.94 25.92 -11.66
C GLY A 212 8.87 24.75 -12.66
N THR A 213 9.77 24.80 -13.63
CA THR A 213 9.91 23.74 -14.66
C THR A 213 11.13 22.90 -14.33
N PRO A 214 10.99 21.59 -14.15
CA PRO A 214 12.12 20.73 -13.85
C PRO A 214 13.01 20.50 -15.09
N GLU A 215 14.28 20.16 -14.86
CA GLU A 215 15.18 19.79 -15.94
C GLU A 215 14.73 18.49 -16.64
N TYR A 216 14.49 17.44 -15.87
CA TYR A 216 13.93 16.15 -16.31
C TYR A 216 12.46 16.06 -15.93
N THR A 217 11.67 15.37 -16.73
CA THR A 217 10.27 15.10 -16.38
C THR A 217 10.18 14.39 -15.04
N LEU A 218 9.33 14.91 -14.16
CA LEU A 218 9.01 14.26 -12.90
C LEU A 218 7.82 13.32 -13.09
N CYS A 219 7.86 12.19 -12.41
CA CYS A 219 6.77 11.24 -12.38
C CYS A 219 6.54 10.77 -10.94
N CYS A 220 5.27 10.75 -10.50
CA CYS A 220 4.83 9.98 -9.34
C CYS A 220 3.91 8.87 -9.83
N VAL A 221 4.24 7.61 -9.55
CA VAL A 221 3.39 6.46 -9.86
C VAL A 221 2.95 5.79 -8.55
N ILE A 222 1.63 5.78 -8.31
CA ILE A 222 1.03 5.11 -7.18
C ILE A 222 0.20 3.94 -7.71
N THR A 223 0.56 2.74 -7.30
CA THR A 223 0.01 1.48 -7.82
C THR A 223 -0.82 0.76 -6.77
N ASP A 224 -1.69 -0.11 -7.24
CA ASP A 224 -2.53 -1.02 -6.46
C ASP A 224 -1.94 -2.45 -6.49
N LYS A 225 -2.39 -3.33 -5.60
CA LYS A 225 -2.10 -4.78 -5.62
C LYS A 225 -0.63 -5.17 -5.42
N GLU A 226 0.18 -4.31 -4.82
CA GLU A 226 1.54 -4.67 -4.44
C GLU A 226 1.53 -5.86 -3.49
N GLU A 227 0.69 -5.84 -2.48
CA GLU A 227 0.58 -6.80 -1.38
C GLU A 227 0.20 -8.23 -1.81
N ILE A 228 -0.26 -8.37 -3.04
CA ILE A 228 -0.56 -9.68 -3.65
C ILE A 228 0.33 -9.97 -4.88
N GLY A 229 1.49 -9.29 -4.96
CA GLY A 229 2.50 -9.53 -6.00
C GLY A 229 2.33 -8.67 -7.26
N SER A 230 1.77 -7.46 -7.15
CA SER A 230 1.58 -6.50 -8.25
C SER A 230 0.79 -7.05 -9.44
N VAL A 231 -0.13 -7.95 -9.19
CA VAL A 231 -0.94 -8.64 -10.21
C VAL A 231 -2.16 -7.82 -10.66
N GLY A 232 -2.81 -8.27 -11.75
CA GLY A 232 -4.03 -7.65 -12.27
C GLY A 232 -3.78 -6.34 -13.03
N ALA A 233 -4.87 -5.76 -13.55
CA ALA A 233 -4.82 -4.63 -14.46
C ALA A 233 -4.37 -3.31 -13.79
N THR A 234 -4.47 -3.21 -12.47
CA THR A 234 -4.13 -2.01 -11.68
C THR A 234 -2.79 -2.14 -10.93
N GLY A 235 -2.21 -3.35 -10.89
CA GLY A 235 -0.89 -3.59 -10.32
C GLY A 235 0.25 -3.18 -11.23
N MET A 236 1.45 -2.94 -10.67
CA MET A 236 2.64 -2.54 -11.41
C MET A 236 3.13 -3.59 -12.42
N GLY A 237 2.71 -4.86 -12.26
CA GLY A 237 2.98 -5.92 -13.23
C GLY A 237 2.20 -5.81 -14.54
N SER A 238 1.20 -4.94 -14.63
CA SER A 238 0.48 -4.65 -15.87
C SER A 238 1.26 -3.68 -16.76
N HIS A 239 0.87 -3.59 -18.04
CA HIS A 239 1.47 -2.64 -18.98
C HIS A 239 0.96 -1.19 -18.82
N TYR A 240 0.13 -0.87 -17.83
CA TYR A 240 -0.48 0.46 -17.75
C TYR A 240 0.56 1.57 -17.58
N PHE A 241 1.67 1.32 -16.84
CA PHE A 241 2.75 2.29 -16.70
C PHE A 241 3.42 2.58 -18.04
N GLU A 242 3.86 1.54 -18.75
CA GLU A 242 4.49 1.66 -20.07
C GLU A 242 3.56 2.33 -21.09
N ASN A 243 2.29 1.91 -21.13
CA ASN A 243 1.29 2.49 -22.01
C ASN A 243 1.06 3.98 -21.71
N THR A 244 1.00 4.35 -20.42
CA THR A 244 0.85 5.77 -20.03
C THR A 244 2.05 6.61 -20.47
N VAL A 245 3.27 6.07 -20.32
CA VAL A 245 4.49 6.76 -20.81
C VAL A 245 4.47 6.89 -22.33
N ALA A 246 3.98 5.88 -23.06
CA ALA A 246 3.83 5.93 -24.50
C ALA A 246 2.83 7.01 -24.96
N GLU A 247 1.68 7.10 -24.30
CA GLU A 247 0.69 8.16 -24.55
C GLU A 247 1.26 9.56 -24.22
N LEU A 248 1.97 9.69 -23.10
CA LEU A 248 2.62 10.94 -22.73
C LEU A 248 3.67 11.34 -23.79
N TYR A 249 4.45 10.37 -24.29
CA TYR A 249 5.44 10.59 -25.35
C TYR A 249 4.77 11.12 -26.62
N ALA A 250 3.68 10.50 -27.07
CA ALA A 250 2.90 10.93 -28.22
C ALA A 250 2.30 12.34 -28.06
N CYS A 251 2.03 12.76 -26.83
CA CYS A 251 1.57 14.13 -26.53
C CYS A 251 2.68 15.20 -26.59
N THR A 252 3.96 14.82 -26.60
CA THR A 252 5.10 15.76 -26.61
C THR A 252 5.74 15.91 -27.97
N LYS A 253 5.74 14.87 -28.79
CA LYS A 253 6.34 14.84 -30.15
C LYS A 253 5.79 13.66 -30.96
N ASP A 254 6.21 13.54 -32.23
CA ASP A 254 5.85 12.39 -33.05
C ASP A 254 6.22 11.07 -32.36
N TYR A 255 5.27 10.16 -32.33
CA TYR A 255 5.45 8.88 -31.65
C TYR A 255 6.58 8.05 -32.24
N CYS A 256 7.42 7.52 -31.39
CA CYS A 256 8.50 6.62 -31.73
C CYS A 256 8.67 5.55 -30.65
N GLU A 257 8.49 4.28 -30.99
CA GLU A 257 8.64 3.15 -30.07
C GLU A 257 10.01 3.14 -29.38
N LEU A 258 11.08 3.39 -30.12
CA LEU A 258 12.43 3.47 -29.55
C LEU A 258 12.57 4.64 -28.57
N GLY A 259 11.85 5.74 -28.80
CA GLY A 259 11.81 6.89 -27.90
C GLY A 259 11.18 6.54 -26.56
N VAL A 260 10.06 5.81 -26.56
CA VAL A 260 9.42 5.30 -25.32
C VAL A 260 10.36 4.39 -24.54
N ARG A 261 11.02 3.44 -25.23
CA ARG A 261 12.00 2.55 -24.60
C ARG A 261 13.18 3.30 -23.99
N ARG A 262 13.69 4.32 -24.68
CA ARG A 262 14.75 5.20 -24.16
C ARG A 262 14.27 6.02 -22.96
N THR A 263 13.03 6.50 -22.98
CA THR A 263 12.44 7.20 -21.84
C THR A 263 12.50 6.33 -20.58
N LEU A 264 12.02 5.10 -20.69
CA LEU A 264 12.01 4.17 -19.57
C LEU A 264 13.44 3.78 -19.13
N MET A 265 14.31 3.42 -20.08
CA MET A 265 15.68 3.00 -19.80
C MET A 265 16.53 4.09 -19.15
N ASN A 266 16.38 5.35 -19.59
CA ASN A 266 17.15 6.48 -19.10
C ASN A 266 16.56 7.10 -17.81
N SER A 267 15.44 6.58 -17.32
CA SER A 267 14.81 7.02 -16.07
C SER A 267 15.56 6.50 -14.84
N ARG A 268 15.28 7.10 -13.70
CA ARG A 268 15.76 6.70 -12.39
C ARG A 268 14.61 6.80 -11.40
N MET A 269 14.56 5.88 -10.46
CA MET A 269 13.40 5.73 -9.58
C MET A 269 13.80 5.47 -8.14
N LEU A 270 13.15 6.18 -7.24
CA LEU A 270 12.95 5.75 -5.87
C LEU A 270 11.68 4.89 -5.84
N SER A 271 11.84 3.59 -5.65
CA SER A 271 10.74 2.68 -5.36
C SER A 271 10.47 2.79 -3.87
N SER A 272 9.51 3.63 -3.54
CA SER A 272 9.21 3.89 -2.15
C SER A 272 8.32 2.78 -1.61
N ASP A 273 8.80 2.15 -0.54
CA ASP A 273 8.12 1.10 0.20
C ASP A 273 8.74 1.06 1.59
N VAL A 274 7.94 0.84 2.61
CA VAL A 274 8.39 0.88 4.01
C VAL A 274 9.48 -0.15 4.27
N SER A 275 10.34 0.13 5.24
CA SER A 275 11.40 -0.77 5.66
C SER A 275 11.12 -1.36 7.04
N ALA A 276 11.48 -2.63 7.26
CA ALA A 276 11.30 -3.28 8.56
C ALA A 276 12.14 -2.59 9.64
N GLY A 277 11.47 -1.88 10.55
CA GLY A 277 12.10 -1.21 11.68
C GLY A 277 12.65 -2.22 12.70
N PHE A 278 13.86 -1.97 13.19
CA PHE A 278 14.44 -2.78 14.26
C PHE A 278 13.58 -2.69 15.53
N ASP A 279 13.01 -3.81 15.93
CA ASP A 279 12.24 -3.92 17.17
C ASP A 279 13.07 -4.65 18.24
N PRO A 280 13.44 -3.97 19.35
CA PRO A 280 14.19 -4.60 20.43
C PRO A 280 13.50 -5.81 21.07
N ASN A 281 12.17 -5.89 21.01
CA ASN A 281 11.43 -7.08 21.50
C ASN A 281 11.68 -8.31 20.63
N PHE A 282 12.11 -8.13 19.39
CA PHE A 282 12.35 -9.18 18.40
C PHE A 282 13.76 -9.09 17.80
N ALA A 283 14.73 -8.61 18.58
CA ALA A 283 16.10 -8.34 18.12
C ALA A 283 16.77 -9.53 17.37
N SER A 284 16.40 -10.76 17.70
CA SER A 284 16.92 -11.96 17.04
C SER A 284 16.51 -12.11 15.56
N ALA A 285 15.51 -11.38 15.10
CA ALA A 285 15.07 -11.38 13.70
C ALA A 285 15.90 -10.43 12.82
N PHE A 286 16.77 -9.60 13.41
CA PHE A 286 17.51 -8.54 12.74
C PHE A 286 19.02 -8.71 12.86
N GLU A 287 19.74 -8.09 11.92
CA GLU A 287 21.18 -7.80 12.03
C GLU A 287 21.34 -6.30 12.24
N ALA A 288 21.68 -5.89 13.46
CA ALA A 288 21.56 -4.49 13.90
C ALA A 288 22.36 -3.47 13.09
N LYS A 289 23.50 -3.86 12.46
CA LYS A 289 24.32 -2.94 11.66
C LYS A 289 23.64 -2.56 10.34
N ASN A 290 22.79 -3.45 9.82
CA ASN A 290 22.11 -3.30 8.54
C ASN A 290 20.58 -3.27 8.72
N SER A 291 20.10 -2.71 9.81
CA SER A 291 18.67 -2.55 10.10
C SER A 291 18.26 -1.09 10.08
N ALA A 292 17.01 -0.85 9.69
CA ALA A 292 16.38 0.46 9.80
C ALA A 292 15.96 0.73 11.25
N PHE A 293 16.12 1.96 11.70
CA PHE A 293 15.72 2.41 13.04
C PHE A 293 14.77 3.60 12.94
N LEU A 294 13.74 3.63 13.77
CA LEU A 294 12.86 4.77 13.89
C LEU A 294 13.63 6.03 14.36
N GLY A 295 13.29 7.16 13.79
CA GLY A 295 13.89 8.46 14.14
C GLY A 295 15.26 8.74 13.50
N ARG A 296 15.64 7.98 12.47
CA ARG A 296 16.92 8.14 11.76
C ARG A 296 16.77 8.58 10.31
N GLY A 297 15.59 8.98 9.90
CA GLY A 297 15.31 9.45 8.56
C GLY A 297 14.95 8.33 7.59
N ILE A 298 14.96 8.67 6.30
CA ILE A 298 14.61 7.73 5.23
C ILE A 298 15.61 6.59 5.15
N CYS A 299 15.14 5.40 4.77
CA CYS A 299 15.96 4.21 4.61
C CYS A 299 16.13 3.87 3.13
N PHE A 300 17.35 3.68 2.67
CA PHE A 300 17.67 3.11 1.36
C PHE A 300 18.01 1.64 1.53
N ASN A 301 17.25 0.77 0.85
CA ASN A 301 17.51 -0.65 0.79
C ASN A 301 18.14 -0.97 -0.58
N LYS A 302 19.44 -1.29 -0.58
CA LYS A 302 20.14 -1.64 -1.82
C LYS A 302 19.50 -2.85 -2.51
N PHE A 303 18.97 -3.78 -1.70
CA PHE A 303 18.17 -4.94 -2.12
C PHE A 303 17.20 -5.33 -1.01
N THR A 304 16.09 -5.98 -1.36
CA THR A 304 15.03 -6.39 -0.42
C THR A 304 14.74 -7.89 -0.45
N GLY A 305 15.17 -8.61 -1.48
CA GLY A 305 14.87 -10.02 -1.70
C GLY A 305 15.39 -10.98 -0.62
N SER A 306 14.83 -12.18 -0.59
CA SER A 306 15.18 -13.25 0.35
C SER A 306 16.06 -14.32 -0.32
N ARG A 307 16.63 -15.22 0.49
CA ARG A 307 17.35 -16.42 0.00
C ARG A 307 18.36 -16.11 -1.11
N GLY A 308 19.34 -15.29 -0.84
CA GLY A 308 20.34 -14.87 -1.80
C GLY A 308 19.87 -13.76 -2.74
N LYS A 309 19.08 -12.80 -2.23
CA LYS A 309 18.54 -11.63 -2.94
C LYS A 309 17.53 -11.98 -4.06
N SER A 310 16.91 -13.14 -3.97
CA SER A 310 15.94 -13.56 -4.98
C SER A 310 14.65 -12.71 -4.93
N GLY A 311 14.13 -12.36 -6.12
CA GLY A 311 12.86 -11.63 -6.25
C GLY A 311 12.94 -10.15 -5.88
N SER A 312 14.12 -9.53 -5.92
CA SER A 312 14.28 -8.09 -5.68
C SER A 312 15.13 -7.41 -6.76
N ASN A 313 15.16 -6.07 -6.69
CA ASN A 313 16.20 -5.27 -7.34
C ASN A 313 17.50 -5.31 -6.50
N ASP A 314 18.67 -5.10 -7.12
CA ASP A 314 19.95 -4.83 -6.48
C ASP A 314 20.49 -3.53 -7.08
N ALA A 315 20.37 -2.43 -6.34
CA ALA A 315 20.69 -1.10 -6.85
C ALA A 315 22.18 -0.94 -7.18
N ASN A 316 22.48 -0.24 -8.29
CA ASN A 316 23.84 0.02 -8.74
C ASN A 316 24.58 0.95 -7.76
N PRO A 317 25.89 0.70 -7.49
CA PRO A 317 26.66 1.51 -6.55
C PRO A 317 26.83 2.96 -7.01
N GLU A 318 26.87 3.23 -8.32
CA GLU A 318 26.93 4.58 -8.89
C GLU A 318 25.67 5.37 -8.55
N PHE A 319 24.50 4.75 -8.65
CA PHE A 319 23.24 5.37 -8.28
C PHE A 319 23.16 5.61 -6.77
N MET A 320 23.59 4.65 -5.95
CA MET A 320 23.73 4.82 -4.50
C MET A 320 24.62 6.01 -4.12
N ALA A 321 25.78 6.15 -4.79
CA ALA A 321 26.71 7.25 -4.53
C ALA A 321 26.09 8.60 -4.88
N SER A 322 25.36 8.68 -6.00
CA SER A 322 24.63 9.89 -6.42
C SER A 322 23.57 10.27 -5.37
N LEU A 323 22.76 9.30 -4.91
CA LEU A 323 21.73 9.56 -3.89
C LEU A 323 22.34 10.05 -2.57
N ARG A 324 23.41 9.42 -2.10
CA ARG A 324 24.12 9.88 -0.89
C ARG A 324 24.56 11.33 -1.01
N LYS A 325 25.13 11.70 -2.18
CA LYS A 325 25.54 13.07 -2.44
C LYS A 325 24.34 14.03 -2.39
N ILE A 326 23.22 13.69 -3.03
CA ILE A 326 22.00 14.51 -3.02
C ILE A 326 21.51 14.72 -1.59
N MET A 327 21.46 13.65 -0.78
CA MET A 327 21.00 13.74 0.61
C MET A 327 21.93 14.60 1.48
N ASP A 328 23.24 14.44 1.32
CA ASP A 328 24.24 15.22 2.03
C ASP A 328 24.17 16.71 1.66
N ASP A 329 24.05 17.03 0.36
CA ASP A 329 23.96 18.42 -0.13
C ASP A 329 22.69 19.13 0.37
N GLU A 330 21.55 18.42 0.47
CA GLU A 330 20.26 18.97 0.93
C GLU A 330 20.04 18.80 2.45
N GLY A 331 20.99 18.20 3.16
CA GLY A 331 20.93 17.98 4.61
C GLY A 331 19.75 17.07 5.03
N VAL A 332 19.44 16.06 4.23
CA VAL A 332 18.40 15.06 4.52
C VAL A 332 18.98 13.92 5.33
N ALA A 333 18.34 13.59 6.44
CA ALA A 333 18.74 12.44 7.24
C ALA A 333 18.35 11.13 6.55
N PHE A 334 19.31 10.22 6.39
CA PHE A 334 19.07 8.92 5.79
C PHE A 334 19.88 7.81 6.48
N GLN A 335 19.45 6.58 6.27
CA GLN A 335 20.10 5.36 6.71
C GLN A 335 20.06 4.32 5.59
N THR A 336 20.84 3.24 5.74
CA THR A 336 20.80 2.09 4.83
C THR A 336 20.49 0.83 5.62
N ALA A 337 19.68 -0.06 5.05
CA ALA A 337 19.30 -1.29 5.73
C ALA A 337 18.99 -2.44 4.76
N GLU A 338 18.84 -3.62 5.35
CA GLU A 338 18.24 -4.82 4.75
C GLU A 338 16.94 -5.16 5.50
N LEU A 339 16.06 -5.94 4.87
CA LEU A 339 14.81 -6.41 5.48
C LEU A 339 15.05 -7.64 6.38
N GLY A 340 15.44 -7.39 7.63
CA GLY A 340 15.75 -8.46 8.58
C GLY A 340 17.13 -9.11 8.32
N ARG A 341 17.46 -10.13 9.11
CA ARG A 341 18.71 -10.86 8.91
C ARG A 341 18.60 -11.89 7.78
N VAL A 342 19.74 -12.25 7.20
CA VAL A 342 19.86 -13.29 6.15
C VAL A 342 19.14 -14.59 6.58
N ASP A 343 18.45 -15.22 5.65
CA ASP A 343 17.60 -16.42 5.81
C ASP A 343 16.31 -16.24 6.64
N VAL A 344 16.10 -15.10 7.28
CA VAL A 344 14.89 -14.80 8.06
C VAL A 344 14.03 -13.77 7.35
N GLY A 345 14.60 -12.67 6.91
CA GLY A 345 13.90 -11.55 6.28
C GLY A 345 13.98 -11.56 4.76
N GLY A 346 13.28 -10.61 4.16
CA GLY A 346 13.27 -10.33 2.74
C GLY A 346 11.86 -10.39 2.14
N GLY A 347 11.61 -9.54 1.14
CA GLY A 347 10.36 -9.44 0.40
C GLY A 347 10.59 -8.82 -0.97
N GLY A 348 9.67 -8.99 -1.90
CA GLY A 348 9.64 -8.28 -3.17
C GLY A 348 8.97 -6.91 -3.00
N THR A 349 9.28 -5.98 -3.89
CA THR A 349 8.66 -4.66 -4.02
C THR A 349 8.42 -4.39 -5.50
N ILE A 350 7.84 -3.25 -5.85
CA ILE A 350 7.68 -2.85 -7.26
C ILE A 350 9.02 -2.54 -7.97
N ALA A 351 10.13 -2.40 -7.22
CA ALA A 351 11.44 -2.02 -7.74
C ALA A 351 11.92 -2.93 -8.87
N TYR A 352 11.82 -4.26 -8.70
CA TYR A 352 12.30 -5.20 -9.71
C TYR A 352 11.49 -5.14 -11.01
N LEU A 353 10.22 -4.74 -10.95
CA LEU A 353 9.36 -4.57 -12.13
C LEU A 353 9.83 -3.38 -12.97
N CYS A 354 10.15 -2.27 -12.31
CA CYS A 354 10.68 -1.08 -12.98
C CYS A 354 12.11 -1.30 -13.49
N ALA A 355 12.94 -2.00 -12.74
CA ALA A 355 14.31 -2.34 -13.16
C ALA A 355 14.37 -3.18 -14.46
N LYS A 356 13.30 -3.92 -14.80
CA LYS A 356 13.21 -4.64 -16.09
C LYS A 356 13.30 -3.74 -17.33
N TYR A 357 12.97 -2.46 -17.18
CA TYR A 357 13.13 -1.48 -18.27
C TYR A 357 14.58 -1.00 -18.44
N GLY A 358 15.49 -1.40 -17.56
CA GLY A 358 16.89 -1.00 -17.58
C GLY A 358 17.18 0.31 -16.87
N MET A 359 16.19 0.91 -16.18
CA MET A 359 16.39 2.13 -15.39
C MET A 359 17.10 1.84 -14.06
N ASN A 360 17.73 2.86 -13.50
CA ASN A 360 18.30 2.80 -12.15
C ASN A 360 17.17 2.90 -11.11
N VAL A 361 17.05 1.89 -10.26
CA VAL A 361 16.01 1.81 -9.20
C VAL A 361 16.65 1.44 -7.87
N ILE A 362 16.15 2.03 -6.81
CA ILE A 362 16.44 1.63 -5.43
C ILE A 362 15.17 1.67 -4.59
N ASP A 363 15.07 0.74 -3.64
CA ASP A 363 14.03 0.77 -2.63
C ASP A 363 14.34 1.84 -1.58
N SER A 364 13.35 2.68 -1.29
CA SER A 364 13.51 3.79 -0.34
C SER A 364 12.22 4.03 0.43
N GLY A 365 12.28 3.99 1.75
CA GLY A 365 11.09 4.22 2.57
C GLY A 365 11.45 4.50 4.01
N ILE A 366 10.48 4.52 4.88
CA ILE A 366 10.72 4.76 6.30
C ILE A 366 10.62 3.48 7.12
N ALA A 367 11.25 3.49 8.30
CA ALA A 367 11.16 2.36 9.23
C ALA A 367 9.76 2.24 9.83
N VAL A 368 9.18 1.04 9.78
CA VAL A 368 7.87 0.71 10.35
C VAL A 368 8.01 -0.45 11.33
N LEU A 369 7.38 -0.35 12.50
CA LEU A 369 7.19 -1.47 13.41
C LEU A 369 5.80 -2.06 13.23
N SER A 370 5.67 -3.35 13.48
CA SER A 370 4.40 -4.10 13.32
C SER A 370 3.85 -4.05 11.89
N MET A 371 4.73 -3.99 10.87
CA MET A 371 4.35 -4.03 9.45
C MET A 371 3.34 -5.16 9.19
N HIS A 372 2.32 -4.91 8.36
CA HIS A 372 1.19 -5.80 8.05
C HIS A 372 0.24 -6.11 9.23
N ALA A 373 0.42 -5.50 10.39
CA ALA A 373 -0.54 -5.62 11.48
C ALA A 373 -1.73 -4.65 11.29
N PRO A 374 -2.86 -4.87 11.98
CA PRO A 374 -3.96 -3.92 12.00
C PRO A 374 -3.57 -2.50 12.45
N TYR A 375 -2.50 -2.40 13.22
CA TYR A 375 -1.92 -1.13 13.65
C TYR A 375 -0.41 -1.18 13.55
N GLU A 376 0.14 -0.25 12.81
CA GLU A 376 1.57 -0.08 12.53
C GLU A 376 2.08 1.20 13.18
N ILE A 377 3.40 1.29 13.39
CA ILE A 377 4.03 2.40 14.11
C ILE A 377 5.12 3.01 13.25
N ILE A 378 5.07 4.33 13.09
CA ILE A 378 6.10 5.13 12.41
C ILE A 378 6.57 6.28 13.29
N SER A 379 7.76 6.81 12.98
CA SER A 379 8.26 8.06 13.52
C SER A 379 7.81 9.25 12.66
N LYS A 380 7.32 10.31 13.29
CA LYS A 380 6.97 11.58 12.60
C LYS A 380 8.16 12.23 11.92
N VAL A 381 9.34 12.12 12.51
CA VAL A 381 10.58 12.65 11.93
C VAL A 381 10.92 11.92 10.64
N ASP A 382 10.80 10.58 10.62
CA ASP A 382 11.12 9.80 9.44
C ASP A 382 10.17 10.10 8.27
N LEU A 383 8.87 10.29 8.57
CA LEU A 383 7.89 10.73 7.56
C LEU A 383 8.27 12.09 6.94
N TYR A 384 8.69 13.03 7.77
CA TYR A 384 9.13 14.34 7.30
C TYR A 384 10.43 14.27 6.48
N GLU A 385 11.42 13.50 6.94
CA GLU A 385 12.66 13.27 6.19
C GLU A 385 12.43 12.51 4.88
N GLY A 386 11.44 11.61 4.84
CA GLY A 386 10.98 10.97 3.61
C GLY A 386 10.49 11.99 2.57
N TYR A 387 9.61 12.89 2.98
CA TYR A 387 9.16 13.98 2.11
C TYR A 387 10.34 14.87 1.62
N ARG A 388 11.26 15.24 2.51
CA ARG A 388 12.45 16.00 2.14
C ARG A 388 13.35 15.27 1.16
N CYS A 389 13.52 13.96 1.36
CA CYS A 389 14.27 13.10 0.45
C CYS A 389 13.65 13.10 -0.96
N TYR A 390 12.34 12.94 -1.06
CA TYR A 390 11.64 12.95 -2.34
C TYR A 390 11.78 14.29 -3.06
N CYS A 391 11.64 15.40 -2.34
CA CYS A 391 11.90 16.74 -2.89
C CYS A 391 13.34 16.91 -3.39
N ALA A 392 14.32 16.46 -2.59
CA ALA A 392 15.75 16.52 -2.94
C ALA A 392 16.06 15.66 -4.18
N PHE A 393 15.52 14.46 -4.25
CA PHE A 393 15.67 13.56 -5.40
C PHE A 393 15.10 14.17 -6.68
N LEU A 394 13.89 14.72 -6.64
CA LEU A 394 13.25 15.32 -7.82
C LEU A 394 14.08 16.49 -8.39
N LYS A 395 14.76 17.25 -7.52
CA LYS A 395 15.63 18.36 -7.91
C LYS A 395 17.00 17.91 -8.42
N GLY A 396 17.62 16.98 -7.68
CA GLY A 396 19.06 16.71 -7.81
C GLY A 396 19.42 15.45 -8.59
N ALA A 397 18.46 14.61 -8.97
CA ALA A 397 18.77 13.35 -9.63
C ALA A 397 19.07 13.55 -11.12
N HIS A 398 20.27 13.12 -11.53
CA HIS A 398 20.77 13.13 -12.89
C HIS A 398 21.14 11.71 -13.34
N PRO A 399 21.26 11.44 -14.65
CA PRO A 399 21.83 10.20 -15.13
C PRO A 399 23.19 9.91 -14.49
N VAL A 400 23.44 8.67 -14.16
CA VAL A 400 24.75 8.18 -13.68
C VAL A 400 25.34 7.28 -14.78
N ASP A 401 26.65 7.40 -14.97
CA ASP A 401 27.41 6.61 -15.97
C ASP A 401 27.68 5.18 -15.46
#